data_85cdbedb45e9913a570fe2e0f5667ae1
#
_entry.id   85cdbedb45e9913a570fe2e0f5667ae1
#
_cell.length_a   1.000
_cell.length_b   1.000
_cell.length_c   1.000
_cell.angle_alpha   90.00
_cell.angle_beta   90.00
_cell.angle_gamma   90.00
#
_symmetry.space_group_name_H-M   'P 1'
#
loop_
_entity.id
_entity.type
_entity.pdbx_description
1 polymer ?
#
loop_
_entity_poly.entity_id
_entity_poly.type
_entity_poly.pdbx_seq_one_letter_code
_entity_poly.pdbx_strand_id
1 'polypeptide(L)'
;DKQYKVGVVGATGMVGQRFVTLLENHPWFKLTTLAASGRSAGKTYEEAVGSRWAMTTPMPESVKKMVVLDASKVEEVASQVDFIFCAVNMPKDEIKALEEAYAKAECPVVSNNSANRFTPDVPMVVPEINADHIDIIPAQRKRLGTKRGFIAVKSNCSLQSYVPALHPLMKDFGVSKALVCTYQAISGAGKTFDRMPEIIDNVIPYIGGEEEKSEREPLKLWGHIEGDHIVNAEKPVITAQCFRVPVSDGHTAAVFVSFDKKPSKEEILKAWAEFRGPAQELDLPSAPKQFLHYFEENDRPQPKLDRNTEHGMAVCIGRLREDT
;
A
#
# COMPACT_ATOMS: atom_id res chain seq x y z
N ASP A 1 -11.71 -18.45 18.49
CA ASP A 1 -11.32 -18.15 17.13
C ASP A 1 -9.80 -18.06 17.02
N LYS A 2 -9.26 -18.62 15.94
CA LYS A 2 -7.81 -18.70 15.74
C LYS A 2 -7.25 -17.32 15.42
N GLN A 3 -6.25 -16.86 16.19
CA GLN A 3 -5.46 -15.68 15.85
C GLN A 3 -4.11 -16.11 15.27
N TYR A 4 -3.68 -15.43 14.21
CA TYR A 4 -2.35 -15.61 13.66
C TYR A 4 -1.35 -14.70 14.38
N LYS A 5 -0.18 -15.23 14.69
CA LYS A 5 0.93 -14.45 15.25
C LYS A 5 1.64 -13.75 14.11
N VAL A 6 1.78 -12.44 14.22
CA VAL A 6 2.44 -11.65 13.18
C VAL A 6 3.60 -10.85 13.73
N GLY A 7 4.59 -10.63 12.85
CA GLY A 7 5.71 -9.76 13.13
C GLY A 7 5.69 -8.54 12.21
N VAL A 8 6.28 -7.46 12.68
CA VAL A 8 6.58 -6.29 11.86
C VAL A 8 8.09 -6.16 11.75
N VAL A 9 8.60 -6.31 10.54
CA VAL A 9 10.01 -6.17 10.20
C VAL A 9 10.21 -4.78 9.58
N GLY A 10 11.04 -3.94 10.22
CA GLY A 10 11.11 -2.52 9.95
C GLY A 10 10.18 -1.72 10.86
N ALA A 11 10.03 -2.16 12.10
CA ALA A 11 9.02 -1.66 13.03
C ALA A 11 9.25 -0.22 13.50
N THR A 12 10.46 0.30 13.41
CA THR A 12 10.81 1.61 13.98
C THR A 12 10.56 2.78 13.03
N GLY A 13 10.44 2.53 11.73
CA GLY A 13 10.12 3.56 10.75
C GLY A 13 8.64 3.94 10.76
N MET A 14 8.27 5.00 10.03
CA MET A 14 6.89 5.52 10.03
C MET A 14 5.88 4.48 9.55
N VAL A 15 6.19 3.72 8.49
CA VAL A 15 5.30 2.66 7.99
C VAL A 15 5.18 1.53 9.00
N GLY A 16 6.30 1.12 9.61
CA GLY A 16 6.29 0.12 10.69
C GLY A 16 5.42 0.54 11.87
N GLN A 17 5.53 1.81 12.27
CA GLN A 17 4.68 2.39 13.32
C GLN A 17 3.19 2.33 12.94
N ARG A 18 2.86 2.58 11.67
CA ARG A 18 1.48 2.47 11.19
C ARG A 18 0.97 1.03 11.29
N PHE A 19 1.78 0.06 10.91
CA PHE A 19 1.41 -1.35 11.12
C PHE A 19 1.14 -1.65 12.59
N VAL A 20 1.99 -1.17 13.48
CA VAL A 20 1.82 -1.36 14.93
C VAL A 20 0.47 -0.82 15.40
N THR A 21 0.11 0.40 14.98
CA THR A 21 -1.18 1.00 15.36
C THR A 21 -2.37 0.23 14.79
N LEU A 22 -2.28 -0.22 13.54
CA LEU A 22 -3.38 -0.93 12.87
C LEU A 22 -3.57 -2.36 13.40
N LEU A 23 -2.53 -2.96 13.93
CA LEU A 23 -2.59 -4.32 14.47
C LEU A 23 -3.08 -4.37 15.92
N GLU A 24 -3.13 -3.24 16.61
CA GLU A 24 -3.66 -3.23 17.98
C GLU A 24 -5.12 -3.66 17.99
N ASN A 25 -5.43 -4.66 18.82
CA ASN A 25 -6.77 -5.24 18.94
C ASN A 25 -7.34 -5.79 17.62
N HIS A 26 -6.48 -6.17 16.68
CA HIS A 26 -6.95 -6.78 15.44
C HIS A 26 -7.59 -8.14 15.73
N PRO A 27 -8.78 -8.43 15.14
CA PRO A 27 -9.50 -9.67 15.47
C PRO A 27 -8.83 -10.95 14.99
N TRP A 28 -7.97 -10.88 13.95
CA TRP A 28 -7.32 -12.04 13.35
C TRP A 28 -5.83 -12.11 13.60
N PHE A 29 -5.17 -10.98 13.79
CA PHE A 29 -3.70 -10.90 13.85
C PHE A 29 -3.25 -10.37 15.20
N LYS A 30 -2.41 -11.15 15.88
CA LYS A 30 -1.78 -10.74 17.13
C LYS A 30 -0.33 -10.37 16.86
N LEU A 31 0.03 -9.13 17.11
CA LEU A 31 1.41 -8.66 16.98
C LEU A 31 2.23 -9.21 18.14
N THR A 32 3.17 -10.10 17.82
CA THR A 32 4.01 -10.77 18.82
C THR A 32 5.50 -10.44 18.69
N THR A 33 5.92 -9.90 17.57
CA THR A 33 7.35 -9.77 17.25
C THR A 33 7.61 -8.47 16.49
N LEU A 34 8.58 -7.73 16.95
CA LEU A 34 9.06 -6.51 16.30
C LEU A 34 10.53 -6.71 15.95
N ALA A 35 10.91 -6.36 14.73
CA ALA A 35 12.29 -6.44 14.28
C ALA A 35 12.69 -5.17 13.53
N ALA A 36 13.95 -4.82 13.60
CA ALA A 36 14.50 -3.63 12.96
C ALA A 36 16.00 -3.83 12.71
N SER A 37 16.70 -2.76 12.31
CA SER A 37 18.14 -2.80 12.10
C SER A 37 18.89 -3.14 13.39
N GLY A 38 20.13 -3.59 13.26
CA GLY A 38 20.96 -3.95 14.39
C GLY A 38 21.16 -2.84 15.43
N ARG A 39 20.99 -1.56 15.02
CA ARG A 39 21.07 -0.43 15.95
C ARG A 39 19.91 -0.42 16.95
N SER A 40 18.76 -0.90 16.56
CA SER A 40 17.56 -0.97 17.41
C SER A 40 17.43 -2.30 18.15
N ALA A 41 18.12 -3.34 17.68
CA ALA A 41 18.04 -4.68 18.26
C ALA A 41 18.49 -4.69 19.71
N GLY A 42 17.73 -5.40 20.55
CA GLY A 42 18.01 -5.52 21.99
C GLY A 42 17.41 -4.42 22.85
N LYS A 43 16.91 -3.34 22.25
CA LYS A 43 16.19 -2.29 22.97
C LYS A 43 14.70 -2.59 23.05
N THR A 44 14.02 -2.01 24.03
CA THR A 44 12.56 -2.03 24.01
C THR A 44 12.06 -1.17 22.85
N TYR A 45 10.84 -1.44 22.37
CA TYR A 45 10.29 -0.67 21.27
C TYR A 45 10.23 0.83 21.56
N GLU A 46 9.77 1.19 22.76
CA GLU A 46 9.70 2.61 23.15
C GLU A 46 11.08 3.28 23.19
N GLU A 47 12.12 2.58 23.61
CA GLU A 47 13.50 3.08 23.57
C GLU A 47 14.02 3.20 22.14
N ALA A 48 13.76 2.17 21.31
CA ALA A 48 14.22 2.14 19.92
C ALA A 48 13.60 3.25 19.08
N VAL A 49 12.31 3.52 19.25
CA VAL A 49 11.60 4.58 18.53
C VAL A 49 11.92 5.95 19.13
N GLY A 50 11.91 6.05 20.45
CA GLY A 50 12.19 7.31 21.15
C GLY A 50 11.26 8.43 20.70
N SER A 51 11.85 9.59 20.41
CA SER A 51 11.13 10.79 19.95
C SER A 51 10.62 10.69 18.51
N ARG A 52 10.94 9.62 17.79
CA ARG A 52 10.54 9.45 16.37
C ARG A 52 9.13 8.92 16.18
N TRP A 53 8.38 8.68 17.27
CA TRP A 53 6.98 8.25 17.13
C TRP A 53 6.20 9.34 16.40
N ALA A 54 5.68 9.00 15.23
CA ALA A 54 5.10 9.96 14.28
C ALA A 54 3.59 9.78 14.09
N MET A 55 2.98 8.84 14.81
CA MET A 55 1.55 8.59 14.70
C MET A 55 0.76 9.59 15.53
N THR A 56 -0.48 9.88 15.12
CA THR A 56 -1.40 10.76 15.86
C THR A 56 -1.94 10.10 17.12
N THR A 57 -2.03 8.77 17.14
CA THR A 57 -2.41 8.01 18.33
C THR A 57 -1.17 7.68 19.16
N PRO A 58 -1.29 7.55 20.50
CA PRO A 58 -0.14 7.17 21.31
C PRO A 58 0.34 5.76 20.98
N MET A 59 1.60 5.49 21.28
CA MET A 59 2.17 4.15 21.15
C MET A 59 1.36 3.17 22.01
N PRO A 60 0.90 2.06 21.43
CA PRO A 60 0.15 1.07 22.23
C PRO A 60 0.96 0.54 23.40
N GLU A 61 0.33 0.42 24.56
CA GLU A 61 0.98 -0.11 25.76
C GLU A 61 1.51 -1.53 25.55
N SER A 62 0.80 -2.32 24.75
CA SER A 62 1.15 -3.72 24.46
C SER A 62 2.51 -3.89 23.80
N VAL A 63 3.02 -2.86 23.11
CA VAL A 63 4.28 -2.96 22.36
C VAL A 63 5.45 -2.24 23.01
N LYS A 64 5.19 -1.33 23.95
CA LYS A 64 6.24 -0.47 24.54
C LYS A 64 7.43 -1.23 25.07
N LYS A 65 7.20 -2.30 25.78
CA LYS A 65 8.23 -3.11 26.45
C LYS A 65 8.71 -4.31 25.64
N MET A 66 8.16 -4.51 24.44
CA MET A 66 8.64 -5.58 23.56
C MET A 66 10.07 -5.29 23.14
N VAL A 67 10.94 -6.31 23.25
CA VAL A 67 12.34 -6.21 22.83
C VAL A 67 12.40 -6.35 21.32
N VAL A 68 13.02 -5.37 20.66
CA VAL A 68 13.18 -5.37 19.22
C VAL A 68 14.26 -6.38 18.83
N LEU A 69 13.96 -7.26 17.87
CA LEU A 69 14.89 -8.23 17.34
C LEU A 69 15.65 -7.63 16.14
N ASP A 70 16.77 -8.26 15.80
CA ASP A 70 17.52 -7.93 14.59
C ASP A 70 16.84 -8.54 13.38
N ALA A 71 16.42 -7.70 12.43
CA ALA A 71 15.74 -8.13 11.21
C ALA A 71 16.58 -9.09 10.34
N SER A 72 17.92 -9.00 10.42
CA SER A 72 18.82 -9.90 9.69
C SER A 72 18.90 -11.32 10.28
N LYS A 73 18.43 -11.49 11.52
CA LYS A 73 18.33 -12.80 12.19
C LYS A 73 17.05 -13.50 11.75
N VAL A 74 16.98 -13.86 10.48
CA VAL A 74 15.76 -14.32 9.81
C VAL A 74 15.11 -15.50 10.52
N GLU A 75 15.88 -16.53 10.87
CA GLU A 75 15.32 -17.73 11.48
C GLU A 75 14.79 -17.46 12.89
N GLU A 76 15.45 -16.59 13.65
CA GLU A 76 15.01 -16.21 14.98
C GLU A 76 13.65 -15.47 14.92
N VAL A 77 13.48 -14.56 13.98
CA VAL A 77 12.23 -13.82 13.79
C VAL A 77 11.15 -14.76 13.24
N ALA A 78 11.46 -15.49 12.17
CA ALA A 78 10.51 -16.38 11.50
C ALA A 78 9.94 -17.45 12.41
N SER A 79 10.73 -17.97 13.35
CA SER A 79 10.29 -19.02 14.27
C SER A 79 9.21 -18.55 15.25
N GLN A 80 9.03 -17.26 15.43
CA GLN A 80 8.10 -16.68 16.41
C GLN A 80 6.75 -16.30 15.83
N VAL A 81 6.58 -16.35 14.51
CA VAL A 81 5.40 -15.79 13.84
C VAL A 81 4.85 -16.73 12.79
N ASP A 82 3.60 -16.52 12.42
CA ASP A 82 2.99 -17.18 11.27
C ASP A 82 3.33 -16.47 9.96
N PHE A 83 3.44 -15.14 9.96
CA PHE A 83 3.92 -14.35 8.83
C PHE A 83 4.38 -12.97 9.32
N ILE A 84 4.99 -12.20 8.41
CA ILE A 84 5.47 -10.85 8.72
C ILE A 84 4.89 -9.81 7.75
N PHE A 85 4.74 -8.59 8.27
CA PHE A 85 4.65 -7.38 7.47
C PHE A 85 6.06 -6.77 7.40
N CYS A 86 6.49 -6.39 6.20
CA CYS A 86 7.85 -5.89 5.98
C CYS A 86 7.83 -4.46 5.44
N ALA A 87 8.55 -3.58 6.13
CA ALA A 87 8.68 -2.16 5.76
C ALA A 87 10.07 -1.67 6.20
N VAL A 88 11.10 -2.18 5.55
CA VAL A 88 12.50 -1.85 5.85
C VAL A 88 13.01 -0.75 4.92
N ASN A 89 14.05 -0.05 5.37
CA ASN A 89 14.72 0.98 4.58
C ASN A 89 16.17 0.53 4.34
N MET A 90 16.42 -0.01 3.17
CA MET A 90 17.70 -0.59 2.75
C MET A 90 17.81 -0.44 1.22
N PRO A 91 18.99 -0.65 0.63
CA PRO A 91 19.10 -0.79 -0.83
C PRO A 91 18.19 -1.90 -1.37
N LYS A 92 17.63 -1.72 -2.56
CA LYS A 92 16.63 -2.62 -3.15
C LYS A 92 17.09 -4.08 -3.25
N ASP A 93 18.33 -4.31 -3.65
CA ASP A 93 18.89 -5.67 -3.76
C ASP A 93 18.98 -6.36 -2.40
N GLU A 94 19.30 -5.62 -1.35
CA GLU A 94 19.32 -6.12 0.02
C GLU A 94 17.92 -6.42 0.55
N ILE A 95 16.93 -5.57 0.23
CA ILE A 95 15.53 -5.80 0.59
C ILE A 95 15.04 -7.07 -0.10
N LYS A 96 15.32 -7.20 -1.38
CA LYS A 96 14.91 -8.39 -2.15
C LYS A 96 15.48 -9.66 -1.54
N ALA A 97 16.76 -9.66 -1.20
CA ALA A 97 17.43 -10.79 -0.57
C ALA A 97 16.82 -11.09 0.81
N LEU A 98 16.51 -10.07 1.59
CA LEU A 98 15.92 -10.23 2.91
C LEU A 98 14.52 -10.85 2.82
N GLU A 99 13.67 -10.35 1.94
CA GLU A 99 12.32 -10.88 1.74
C GLU A 99 12.34 -12.33 1.27
N GLU A 100 13.24 -12.66 0.34
CA GLU A 100 13.43 -14.05 -0.10
C GLU A 100 13.92 -14.96 1.02
N ALA A 101 14.82 -14.45 1.88
CA ALA A 101 15.31 -15.23 3.02
C ALA A 101 14.19 -15.57 4.01
N TYR A 102 13.31 -14.62 4.30
CA TYR A 102 12.13 -14.88 5.14
C TYR A 102 11.19 -15.90 4.50
N ALA A 103 10.90 -15.75 3.20
CA ALA A 103 10.06 -16.70 2.48
C ALA A 103 10.67 -18.10 2.52
N LYS A 104 11.98 -18.23 2.26
CA LYS A 104 12.69 -19.51 2.32
C LYS A 104 12.75 -20.14 3.71
N ALA A 105 12.66 -19.32 4.75
CA ALA A 105 12.49 -19.79 6.13
C ALA A 105 11.03 -20.18 6.44
N GLU A 106 10.20 -20.33 5.40
CA GLU A 106 8.79 -20.70 5.48
C GLU A 106 7.92 -19.66 6.20
N CYS A 107 8.35 -18.40 6.17
CA CYS A 107 7.63 -17.27 6.74
C CYS A 107 7.07 -16.42 5.59
N PRO A 108 5.76 -16.43 5.36
CA PRO A 108 5.18 -15.53 4.36
C PRO A 108 5.47 -14.06 4.67
N VAL A 109 5.72 -13.31 3.60
CA VAL A 109 6.06 -11.89 3.68
C VAL A 109 4.98 -11.08 2.98
N VAL A 110 4.35 -10.16 3.71
CA VAL A 110 3.47 -9.14 3.16
C VAL A 110 4.23 -7.82 3.22
N SER A 111 4.69 -7.34 2.07
CA SER A 111 5.68 -6.27 2.02
C SER A 111 5.09 -4.96 1.54
N ASN A 112 5.52 -3.88 2.18
CA ASN A 112 5.26 -2.51 1.73
C ASN A 112 6.38 -2.01 0.80
N ASN A 113 7.48 -2.76 0.68
CA ASN A 113 8.67 -2.34 -0.05
C ASN A 113 8.49 -2.51 -1.57
N SER A 114 9.23 -1.71 -2.34
CA SER A 114 9.14 -1.74 -3.79
C SER A 114 10.02 -2.80 -4.46
N ALA A 115 10.93 -3.43 -3.73
CA ALA A 115 11.97 -4.28 -4.31
C ALA A 115 11.41 -5.44 -5.14
N ASN A 116 10.31 -6.07 -4.72
CA ASN A 116 9.71 -7.20 -5.40
C ASN A 116 8.45 -6.88 -6.20
N ARG A 117 8.11 -5.59 -6.38
CA ARG A 117 6.86 -5.23 -7.08
C ARG A 117 6.79 -5.72 -8.52
N PHE A 118 7.94 -5.81 -9.21
CA PHE A 118 8.00 -6.29 -10.59
C PHE A 118 8.63 -7.67 -10.73
N THR A 119 8.88 -8.39 -9.66
CA THR A 119 9.28 -9.79 -9.73
C THR A 119 8.11 -10.58 -10.34
N PRO A 120 8.34 -11.34 -11.43
CA PRO A 120 7.23 -11.87 -12.24
C PRO A 120 6.24 -12.77 -11.52
N ASP A 121 6.67 -13.50 -10.50
CA ASP A 121 5.83 -14.41 -9.72
C ASP A 121 5.45 -13.86 -8.34
N VAL A 122 5.69 -12.57 -8.10
CA VAL A 122 5.26 -11.90 -6.88
C VAL A 122 4.00 -11.08 -7.16
N PRO A 123 2.88 -11.40 -6.51
CA PRO A 123 1.66 -10.62 -6.70
C PRO A 123 1.78 -9.27 -5.97
N MET A 124 1.42 -8.21 -6.68
CA MET A 124 1.27 -6.88 -6.11
C MET A 124 -0.23 -6.63 -5.99
N VAL A 125 -0.75 -6.70 -4.77
CA VAL A 125 -2.20 -6.86 -4.56
C VAL A 125 -2.84 -5.59 -4.02
N VAL A 126 -3.90 -5.16 -4.71
CA VAL A 126 -4.93 -4.28 -4.18
C VAL A 126 -6.20 -5.13 -4.18
N PRO A 127 -6.69 -5.58 -3.01
CA PRO A 127 -7.73 -6.61 -2.96
C PRO A 127 -8.96 -6.33 -3.82
N GLU A 128 -9.39 -5.08 -3.92
CA GLU A 128 -10.55 -4.67 -4.70
C GLU A 128 -10.31 -4.76 -6.22
N ILE A 129 -9.05 -4.84 -6.65
CA ILE A 129 -8.69 -4.82 -8.07
C ILE A 129 -8.27 -6.19 -8.56
N ASN A 130 -7.36 -6.85 -7.86
CA ASN A 130 -6.66 -8.01 -8.39
C ASN A 130 -6.36 -9.10 -7.36
N ALA A 131 -7.29 -9.36 -6.45
CA ALA A 131 -7.11 -10.41 -5.44
C ALA A 131 -6.77 -11.79 -6.07
N ASP A 132 -7.24 -12.04 -7.30
CA ASP A 132 -6.96 -13.26 -8.06
C ASP A 132 -5.48 -13.44 -8.40
N HIS A 133 -4.68 -12.36 -8.37
CA HIS A 133 -3.23 -12.48 -8.59
C HIS A 133 -2.52 -13.34 -7.54
N ILE A 134 -3.13 -13.59 -6.38
CA ILE A 134 -2.58 -14.52 -5.38
C ILE A 134 -2.47 -15.95 -5.91
N ASP A 135 -3.17 -16.27 -6.98
CA ASP A 135 -3.08 -17.59 -7.63
C ASP A 135 -1.71 -17.85 -8.26
N ILE A 136 -0.85 -16.82 -8.38
CA ILE A 136 0.55 -17.01 -8.79
C ILE A 136 1.44 -17.61 -7.69
N ILE A 137 1.00 -17.57 -6.44
CA ILE A 137 1.80 -18.01 -5.29
C ILE A 137 2.32 -19.45 -5.42
N PRO A 138 1.55 -20.43 -5.91
CA PRO A 138 2.09 -21.77 -6.12
C PRO A 138 3.32 -21.80 -7.06
N ALA A 139 3.31 -21.01 -8.13
CA ALA A 139 4.46 -20.90 -9.04
C ALA A 139 5.66 -20.26 -8.34
N GLN A 140 5.43 -19.22 -7.53
CA GLN A 140 6.50 -18.60 -6.74
C GLN A 140 7.11 -19.60 -5.75
N ARG A 141 6.29 -20.36 -5.04
CA ARG A 141 6.74 -21.38 -4.10
C ARG A 141 7.60 -22.44 -4.78
N LYS A 142 7.24 -22.84 -6.00
CA LYS A 142 8.03 -23.76 -6.79
C LYS A 142 9.42 -23.19 -7.09
N ARG A 143 9.49 -21.92 -7.48
CA ARG A 143 10.76 -21.24 -7.74
C ARG A 143 11.62 -21.13 -6.47
N LEU A 144 11.01 -20.74 -5.36
CA LEU A 144 11.71 -20.55 -4.08
C LEU A 144 12.01 -21.88 -3.36
N GLY A 145 11.34 -22.96 -3.73
CA GLY A 145 11.48 -24.25 -3.04
C GLY A 145 10.80 -24.27 -1.69
N THR A 146 9.71 -23.50 -1.52
CA THR A 146 8.99 -23.41 -0.25
C THR A 146 7.67 -24.17 -0.29
N LYS A 147 7.15 -24.51 0.88
CA LYS A 147 5.84 -25.14 1.05
C LYS A 147 4.81 -24.14 1.56
N ARG A 148 5.23 -23.20 2.38
CA ARG A 148 4.39 -22.21 3.03
C ARG A 148 4.82 -20.78 2.68
N GLY A 149 6.11 -20.51 2.67
CA GLY A 149 6.68 -19.19 2.45
C GLY A 149 6.37 -18.62 1.07
N PHE A 150 6.08 -17.34 1.03
CA PHE A 150 5.87 -16.57 -0.20
C PHE A 150 6.08 -15.08 0.09
N ILE A 151 6.13 -14.30 -0.99
CA ILE A 151 6.18 -12.84 -0.93
C ILE A 151 4.96 -12.30 -1.67
N ALA A 152 4.19 -11.44 -1.03
CA ALA A 152 3.17 -10.61 -1.67
C ALA A 152 3.46 -9.15 -1.29
N VAL A 153 3.21 -8.24 -2.22
CA VAL A 153 3.61 -6.84 -2.03
C VAL A 153 2.43 -5.89 -2.23
N LYS A 154 2.56 -4.72 -1.63
CA LYS A 154 1.66 -3.57 -1.82
C LYS A 154 2.18 -2.72 -2.98
N SER A 155 1.27 -2.08 -3.69
CA SER A 155 1.61 -1.08 -4.71
C SER A 155 2.11 0.23 -4.09
N ASN A 156 2.63 1.11 -4.94
CA ASN A 156 2.97 2.48 -4.53
C ASN A 156 1.75 3.19 -3.94
N CYS A 157 1.96 4.01 -2.92
CA CYS A 157 0.89 4.66 -2.18
C CYS A 157 0.09 5.68 -3.00
N SER A 158 0.75 6.44 -3.88
CA SER A 158 0.09 7.52 -4.61
C SER A 158 -0.94 7.02 -5.63
N LEU A 159 -0.71 5.86 -6.23
CA LEU A 159 -1.66 5.33 -7.21
C LEU A 159 -2.97 4.84 -6.59
N GLN A 160 -3.02 4.63 -5.29
CA GLN A 160 -4.26 4.34 -4.58
C GLN A 160 -5.25 5.51 -4.64
N SER A 161 -4.79 6.72 -4.93
CA SER A 161 -5.66 7.89 -5.06
C SER A 161 -6.46 7.91 -6.37
N TYR A 162 -6.08 7.13 -7.39
CA TYR A 162 -6.79 7.15 -8.68
C TYR A 162 -7.05 5.78 -9.30
N VAL A 163 -6.19 4.79 -9.11
CA VAL A 163 -6.37 3.47 -9.73
C VAL A 163 -7.67 2.80 -9.30
N PRO A 164 -8.06 2.81 -8.01
CA PRO A 164 -9.34 2.23 -7.62
C PRO A 164 -10.54 2.91 -8.26
N ALA A 165 -10.48 4.22 -8.47
CA ALA A 165 -11.57 4.95 -9.12
C ALA A 165 -11.70 4.60 -10.60
N LEU A 166 -10.58 4.33 -11.27
CA LEU A 166 -10.59 3.93 -12.67
C LEU A 166 -11.02 2.48 -12.86
N HIS A 167 -10.77 1.61 -11.89
CA HIS A 167 -10.96 0.17 -12.01
C HIS A 167 -12.39 -0.23 -12.45
N PRO A 168 -13.48 0.26 -11.83
CA PRO A 168 -14.82 -0.10 -12.27
C PRO A 168 -15.13 0.36 -13.70
N LEU A 169 -14.42 1.37 -14.19
CA LEU A 169 -14.64 1.95 -15.52
C LEU A 169 -13.91 1.19 -16.62
N MET A 170 -12.90 0.39 -16.25
CA MET A 170 -12.08 -0.36 -17.20
C MET A 170 -12.89 -1.40 -17.96
N LYS A 171 -13.69 -2.18 -17.25
CA LYS A 171 -14.42 -3.31 -17.83
C LYS A 171 -15.53 -2.87 -18.79
N ASP A 172 -16.33 -1.88 -18.39
CA ASP A 172 -17.53 -1.51 -19.14
C ASP A 172 -17.25 -0.50 -20.24
N PHE A 173 -16.28 0.36 -20.07
CA PHE A 173 -16.04 1.48 -20.97
C PHE A 173 -14.65 1.47 -21.62
N GLY A 174 -13.70 0.77 -21.00
CA GLY A 174 -12.31 0.78 -21.45
C GLY A 174 -11.64 2.15 -21.25
N VAL A 175 -10.65 2.21 -20.37
CA VAL A 175 -9.83 3.41 -20.20
C VAL A 175 -8.62 3.28 -21.11
N SER A 176 -8.51 4.17 -22.10
CA SER A 176 -7.41 4.14 -23.06
C SER A 176 -6.21 4.93 -22.58
N LYS A 177 -6.44 6.06 -21.91
CA LYS A 177 -5.38 6.96 -21.47
C LYS A 177 -5.80 7.69 -20.21
N ALA A 178 -4.81 7.92 -19.32
CA ALA A 178 -4.99 8.76 -18.14
C ALA A 178 -3.79 9.70 -18.01
N LEU A 179 -4.08 10.99 -17.82
CA LEU A 179 -3.09 11.98 -17.42
C LEU A 179 -3.30 12.23 -15.94
N VAL A 180 -2.27 12.04 -15.15
CA VAL A 180 -2.37 12.07 -13.69
C VAL A 180 -1.38 13.07 -13.14
N CYS A 181 -1.87 13.98 -12.30
CA CYS A 181 -1.02 14.82 -11.48
C CYS A 181 -1.30 14.49 -10.01
N THR A 182 -0.31 13.97 -9.30
CA THR A 182 -0.48 13.63 -7.89
C THR A 182 0.03 14.74 -7.00
N TYR A 183 -0.67 14.97 -5.91
CA TYR A 183 -0.32 15.90 -4.84
C TYR A 183 -0.07 15.04 -3.60
N GLN A 184 1.21 14.75 -3.31
CA GLN A 184 1.57 13.72 -2.36
C GLN A 184 1.95 14.30 -1.00
N ALA A 185 1.34 13.73 0.03
CA ALA A 185 1.60 14.09 1.41
C ALA A 185 3.01 13.70 1.86
N ILE A 186 3.53 14.39 2.86
CA ILE A 186 4.89 14.17 3.37
C ILE A 186 5.04 12.85 4.12
N SER A 187 3.95 12.25 4.58
CA SER A 187 3.98 10.90 5.17
C SER A 187 4.57 9.85 4.22
N GLY A 188 4.37 10.03 2.91
CA GLY A 188 4.96 9.18 1.89
C GLY A 188 6.49 9.24 1.84
N ALA A 189 7.09 10.32 2.34
CA ALA A 189 8.54 10.45 2.53
C ALA A 189 9.00 9.93 3.90
N GLY A 190 8.08 9.42 4.73
CA GLY A 190 8.39 9.01 6.09
C GLY A 190 8.73 10.16 7.02
N LYS A 191 8.19 11.36 6.77
CA LYS A 191 8.56 12.57 7.49
C LYS A 191 7.35 13.30 8.05
N THR A 192 7.59 14.05 9.11
CA THR A 192 6.70 15.05 9.68
C THR A 192 7.18 16.44 9.24
N PHE A 193 6.37 17.49 9.46
CA PHE A 193 6.72 18.84 9.02
C PHE A 193 8.02 19.35 9.62
N ASP A 194 8.30 19.05 10.89
CA ASP A 194 9.53 19.46 11.56
C ASP A 194 10.79 18.83 10.94
N ARG A 195 10.64 17.69 10.27
CA ARG A 195 11.74 17.00 9.60
C ARG A 195 11.81 17.28 8.10
N MET A 196 10.87 18.03 7.58
CA MET A 196 10.83 18.42 6.18
C MET A 196 10.44 19.91 6.07
N PRO A 197 11.25 20.82 6.63
CA PRO A 197 10.90 22.25 6.67
C PRO A 197 10.81 22.88 5.27
N GLU A 198 11.51 22.33 4.28
CA GLU A 198 11.53 22.81 2.91
C GLU A 198 10.16 22.72 2.21
N ILE A 199 9.24 21.93 2.75
CA ILE A 199 7.90 21.80 2.15
C ILE A 199 6.92 22.89 2.66
N ILE A 200 7.24 23.55 3.79
CA ILE A 200 6.34 24.54 4.35
C ILE A 200 6.18 25.69 3.36
N ASP A 201 4.90 26.03 3.07
CA ASP A 201 4.55 27.08 2.10
C ASP A 201 5.18 26.85 0.73
N ASN A 202 5.26 25.59 0.28
CA ASN A 202 5.97 25.22 -0.95
C ASN A 202 5.32 24.00 -1.62
N VAL A 203 5.54 23.87 -2.93
CA VAL A 203 5.27 22.64 -3.69
C VAL A 203 6.54 22.25 -4.44
N ILE A 204 6.86 20.97 -4.43
CA ILE A 204 8.05 20.43 -5.11
C ILE A 204 7.54 19.58 -6.29
N PRO A 205 7.88 19.93 -7.55
CA PRO A 205 7.27 19.32 -8.74
C PRO A 205 7.88 17.97 -9.14
N TYR A 206 8.68 17.37 -8.29
CA TYR A 206 9.37 16.13 -8.58
C TYR A 206 9.61 15.32 -7.31
N ILE A 207 9.31 14.02 -7.39
CA ILE A 207 9.64 13.05 -6.34
C ILE A 207 10.32 11.87 -7.05
N GLY A 208 11.57 11.59 -6.68
CA GLY A 208 12.38 10.58 -7.34
C GLY A 208 11.69 9.22 -7.43
N GLY A 209 11.56 8.68 -8.64
CA GLY A 209 11.00 7.37 -8.91
C GLY A 209 9.48 7.28 -8.91
N GLU A 210 8.76 8.32 -8.47
CA GLU A 210 7.30 8.23 -8.31
C GLU A 210 6.55 8.26 -9.64
N GLU A 211 7.03 9.02 -10.61
CA GLU A 211 6.38 9.09 -11.92
C GLU A 211 6.43 7.75 -12.65
N GLU A 212 7.58 7.10 -12.66
CA GLU A 212 7.75 5.78 -13.25
C GLU A 212 6.86 4.74 -12.57
N LYS A 213 6.76 4.76 -11.25
CA LYS A 213 5.88 3.86 -10.51
C LYS A 213 4.41 4.09 -10.86
N SER A 214 3.99 5.34 -10.93
CA SER A 214 2.61 5.71 -11.31
C SER A 214 2.26 5.31 -12.74
N GLU A 215 3.24 5.31 -13.64
CA GLU A 215 3.04 4.94 -15.05
C GLU A 215 3.07 3.43 -15.28
N ARG A 216 3.76 2.67 -14.44
CA ARG A 216 4.02 1.24 -14.66
C ARG A 216 3.27 0.28 -13.73
N GLU A 217 3.21 0.58 -12.45
CA GLU A 217 2.61 -0.34 -11.48
C GLU A 217 1.13 -0.63 -11.76
N PRO A 218 0.30 0.35 -12.17
CA PRO A 218 -1.08 0.05 -12.51
C PRO A 218 -1.24 -1.00 -13.60
N LEU A 219 -0.32 -1.07 -14.55
CA LEU A 219 -0.37 -2.05 -15.64
C LEU A 219 -0.18 -3.48 -15.11
N LYS A 220 0.61 -3.67 -14.08
CA LYS A 220 0.72 -4.97 -13.42
C LYS A 220 -0.56 -5.28 -12.64
N LEU A 221 -1.13 -4.31 -11.93
CA LEU A 221 -2.38 -4.49 -11.20
C LEU A 221 -3.52 -4.96 -12.11
N TRP A 222 -3.59 -4.43 -13.31
CA TRP A 222 -4.58 -4.82 -14.34
C TRP A 222 -4.10 -5.94 -15.26
N GLY A 223 -2.94 -6.52 -14.96
CA GLY A 223 -2.39 -7.64 -15.71
C GLY A 223 -3.11 -8.96 -15.39
N HIS A 224 -2.59 -10.02 -15.96
CA HIS A 224 -3.14 -11.36 -15.78
C HIS A 224 -2.03 -12.40 -15.66
N ILE A 225 -2.37 -13.55 -15.11
CA ILE A 225 -1.43 -14.65 -14.94
C ILE A 225 -1.33 -15.45 -16.24
N GLU A 226 -0.10 -15.66 -16.70
CA GLU A 226 0.23 -16.60 -17.76
C GLU A 226 1.30 -17.59 -17.24
N GLY A 227 0.88 -18.82 -16.95
CA GLY A 227 1.80 -19.83 -16.44
C GLY A 227 2.40 -19.44 -15.09
N ASP A 228 3.70 -19.18 -15.08
CA ASP A 228 4.47 -18.89 -13.86
C ASP A 228 4.77 -17.40 -13.65
N HIS A 229 4.12 -16.52 -14.40
CA HIS A 229 4.37 -15.08 -14.31
C HIS A 229 3.10 -14.25 -14.54
N ILE A 230 3.16 -13.00 -14.09
CA ILE A 230 2.11 -12.01 -14.32
C ILE A 230 2.52 -11.14 -15.49
N VAL A 231 1.63 -11.05 -16.50
CA VAL A 231 1.81 -10.21 -17.69
C VAL A 231 1.10 -8.90 -17.47
N ASN A 232 1.80 -7.78 -17.71
CA ASN A 232 1.22 -6.45 -17.59
C ASN A 232 0.15 -6.21 -18.64
N ALA A 233 -0.88 -5.46 -18.28
CA ALA A 233 -1.83 -4.92 -19.23
C ALA A 233 -1.13 -3.90 -20.16
N GLU A 234 -1.66 -3.72 -21.36
CA GLU A 234 -1.13 -2.74 -22.32
C GLU A 234 -1.81 -1.37 -22.16
N LYS A 235 -2.99 -1.34 -21.57
CA LYS A 235 -3.79 -0.13 -21.35
C LYS A 235 -4.23 -0.05 -19.88
N PRO A 236 -4.52 1.18 -19.38
CA PRO A 236 -4.42 2.46 -20.06
C PRO A 236 -2.96 2.95 -20.17
N VAL A 237 -2.69 3.82 -21.14
CA VAL A 237 -1.44 4.57 -21.19
C VAL A 237 -1.53 5.68 -20.15
N ILE A 238 -0.61 5.70 -19.21
CA ILE A 238 -0.61 6.67 -18.11
C ILE A 238 0.60 7.57 -18.23
N THR A 239 0.36 8.88 -18.19
CA THR A 239 1.41 9.89 -18.02
C THR A 239 1.19 10.54 -16.68
N ALA A 240 2.19 10.52 -15.82
CA ALA A 240 2.09 11.03 -14.46
C ALA A 240 3.09 12.15 -14.20
N GLN A 241 2.67 13.12 -13.40
CA GLN A 241 3.55 14.12 -12.80
C GLN A 241 3.25 14.14 -11.31
N CYS A 242 4.29 14.00 -10.48
CA CYS A 242 4.13 13.79 -9.05
C CYS A 242 4.72 14.94 -8.25
N PHE A 243 3.85 15.65 -7.54
CA PHE A 243 4.22 16.79 -6.69
C PHE A 243 4.24 16.40 -5.22
N ARG A 244 5.20 16.94 -4.47
CA ARG A 244 5.12 16.93 -3.02
C ARG A 244 4.46 18.23 -2.55
N VAL A 245 3.47 18.10 -1.67
CA VAL A 245 2.68 19.23 -1.16
C VAL A 245 2.70 19.26 0.37
N PRO A 246 2.42 20.43 1.00
CA PRO A 246 2.48 20.55 2.45
C PRO A 246 1.21 19.98 3.13
N VAL A 247 1.01 18.68 2.96
CA VAL A 247 -0.08 17.90 3.56
C VAL A 247 0.56 16.80 4.40
N SER A 248 0.10 16.62 5.62
CA SER A 248 0.67 15.62 6.52
C SER A 248 0.41 14.19 6.05
N ASP A 249 -0.84 13.89 5.74
CA ASP A 249 -1.30 12.56 5.35
C ASP A 249 -2.41 12.67 4.29
N GLY A 250 -2.44 11.72 3.39
CA GLY A 250 -3.46 11.61 2.35
C GLY A 250 -3.00 12.19 1.01
N HIS A 251 -2.82 11.32 0.04
CA HIS A 251 -2.47 11.74 -1.32
C HIS A 251 -3.71 12.10 -2.12
N THR A 252 -3.59 13.10 -2.98
CA THR A 252 -4.65 13.53 -3.90
C THR A 252 -4.12 13.41 -5.33
N ALA A 253 -5.02 13.15 -6.28
CA ALA A 253 -4.67 13.16 -7.70
C ALA A 253 -5.71 13.95 -8.50
N ALA A 254 -5.22 14.74 -9.46
CA ALA A 254 -6.04 15.29 -10.53
C ALA A 254 -5.87 14.36 -11.74
N VAL A 255 -6.96 13.87 -12.31
CA VAL A 255 -6.93 12.83 -13.33
C VAL A 255 -7.78 13.23 -14.53
N PHE A 256 -7.20 13.12 -15.72
CA PHE A 256 -7.88 13.31 -16.99
C PHE A 256 -7.92 11.96 -17.70
N VAL A 257 -9.11 11.48 -18.05
CA VAL A 257 -9.34 10.12 -18.53
C VAL A 257 -9.95 10.13 -19.92
N SER A 258 -9.35 9.36 -20.83
CA SER A 258 -9.92 9.08 -22.14
C SER A 258 -10.45 7.65 -22.17
N PHE A 259 -11.62 7.44 -22.77
CA PHE A 259 -12.29 6.16 -22.85
C PHE A 259 -12.33 5.62 -24.26
N ASP A 260 -12.33 4.30 -24.41
CA ASP A 260 -12.62 3.63 -25.68
C ASP A 260 -14.09 3.84 -26.06
N LYS A 261 -14.97 3.70 -25.06
CA LYS A 261 -16.40 3.95 -25.19
C LYS A 261 -16.80 4.96 -24.12
N LYS A 262 -17.02 6.20 -24.54
CA LYS A 262 -17.32 7.31 -23.63
C LYS A 262 -18.58 7.06 -22.81
N PRO A 263 -18.49 6.95 -21.47
CA PRO A 263 -19.67 6.83 -20.62
C PRO A 263 -20.30 8.19 -20.35
N SER A 264 -21.57 8.17 -19.95
CA SER A 264 -22.20 9.36 -19.38
C SER A 264 -21.73 9.56 -17.93
N LYS A 265 -21.94 10.76 -17.41
CA LYS A 265 -21.66 11.06 -16.01
C LYS A 265 -22.44 10.12 -15.08
N GLU A 266 -23.72 9.90 -15.39
CA GLU A 266 -24.61 9.03 -14.61
C GLU A 266 -24.11 7.60 -14.57
N GLU A 267 -23.60 7.09 -15.70
CA GLU A 267 -23.03 5.74 -15.77
C GLU A 267 -21.78 5.61 -14.88
N ILE A 268 -20.93 6.61 -14.88
CA ILE A 268 -19.72 6.63 -14.01
C ILE A 268 -20.13 6.67 -12.54
N LEU A 269 -21.03 7.57 -12.18
CA LEU A 269 -21.48 7.71 -10.77
C LEU A 269 -22.11 6.41 -10.27
N LYS A 270 -22.90 5.74 -11.12
CA LYS A 270 -23.49 4.44 -10.81
C LYS A 270 -22.42 3.38 -10.59
N ALA A 271 -21.42 3.32 -11.48
CA ALA A 271 -20.33 2.37 -11.36
C ALA A 271 -19.58 2.53 -10.04
N TRP A 272 -19.31 3.76 -9.61
CA TRP A 272 -18.67 4.04 -8.34
C TRP A 272 -19.54 3.68 -7.14
N ALA A 273 -20.83 4.02 -7.20
CA ALA A 273 -21.76 3.75 -6.11
C ALA A 273 -22.00 2.26 -5.89
N GLU A 274 -22.02 1.47 -6.95
CA GLU A 274 -22.31 0.03 -6.91
C GLU A 274 -21.05 -0.83 -6.76
N PHE A 275 -19.87 -0.25 -6.86
CA PHE A 275 -18.64 -1.03 -6.82
C PHE A 275 -18.45 -1.76 -5.49
N ARG A 276 -18.22 -3.07 -5.58
CA ARG A 276 -17.84 -3.93 -4.46
C ARG A 276 -16.74 -4.87 -4.95
N GLY A 277 -15.66 -4.95 -4.19
CA GLY A 277 -14.56 -5.87 -4.47
C GLY A 277 -14.56 -7.05 -3.51
N PRO A 278 -13.58 -7.97 -3.65
CA PRO A 278 -13.48 -9.14 -2.77
C PRO A 278 -13.39 -8.80 -1.28
N ALA A 279 -12.76 -7.67 -0.93
CA ALA A 279 -12.66 -7.26 0.47
C ALA A 279 -14.04 -6.98 1.08
N GLN A 280 -14.96 -6.36 0.33
CA GLN A 280 -16.33 -6.11 0.75
C GLN A 280 -17.15 -7.40 0.76
N GLU A 281 -17.01 -8.23 -0.26
CA GLU A 281 -17.73 -9.51 -0.34
C GLU A 281 -17.36 -10.46 0.80
N LEU A 282 -16.10 -10.46 1.22
CA LEU A 282 -15.60 -11.27 2.32
C LEU A 282 -15.83 -10.63 3.70
N ASP A 283 -16.34 -9.41 3.73
CA ASP A 283 -16.53 -8.63 4.96
C ASP A 283 -15.27 -8.62 5.83
N LEU A 284 -14.13 -8.27 5.22
CA LEU A 284 -12.86 -8.25 5.93
C LEU A 284 -12.87 -7.21 7.06
N PRO A 285 -12.18 -7.47 8.19
CA PRO A 285 -12.31 -6.65 9.40
C PRO A 285 -12.05 -5.15 9.23
N SER A 286 -11.13 -4.78 8.34
CA SER A 286 -10.78 -3.37 8.11
C SER A 286 -11.28 -2.86 6.77
N ALA A 287 -12.03 -3.65 6.02
CA ALA A 287 -12.54 -3.23 4.71
C ALA A 287 -13.61 -2.16 4.86
N PRO A 288 -13.57 -1.10 4.06
CA PRO A 288 -14.67 -0.14 4.04
C PRO A 288 -15.91 -0.80 3.46
N LYS A 289 -17.07 -0.44 3.96
CA LYS A 289 -18.35 -0.92 3.42
C LYS A 289 -18.61 -0.33 2.04
N GLN A 290 -18.37 0.96 1.90
CA GLN A 290 -18.39 1.69 0.65
C GLN A 290 -16.95 2.07 0.31
N PHE A 291 -16.37 1.40 -0.67
CA PHE A 291 -14.96 1.63 -1.03
C PHE A 291 -14.75 2.96 -1.73
N LEU A 292 -15.61 3.29 -2.69
CA LEU A 292 -15.51 4.52 -3.47
C LEU A 292 -16.60 5.50 -3.05
N HIS A 293 -16.17 6.68 -2.58
CA HIS A 293 -17.09 7.75 -2.13
C HIS A 293 -16.99 8.92 -3.09
N TYR A 294 -18.11 9.31 -3.69
CA TYR A 294 -18.17 10.50 -4.53
C TYR A 294 -18.81 11.66 -3.77
N PHE A 295 -18.13 12.81 -3.78
CA PHE A 295 -18.60 14.05 -3.16
C PHE A 295 -19.15 14.99 -4.23
N GLU A 296 -20.34 15.51 -4.02
CA GLU A 296 -20.98 16.44 -4.95
C GLU A 296 -20.51 17.88 -4.78
N GLU A 297 -19.98 18.23 -3.61
CA GLU A 297 -19.47 19.55 -3.32
C GLU A 297 -18.27 19.87 -4.22
N ASN A 298 -18.27 21.10 -4.76
CA ASN A 298 -17.24 21.50 -5.74
C ASN A 298 -15.82 21.59 -5.15
N ASP A 299 -15.68 21.67 -3.84
CA ASP A 299 -14.40 21.80 -3.16
C ASP A 299 -13.96 20.51 -2.43
N ARG A 300 -14.59 19.39 -2.73
CA ARG A 300 -14.29 18.10 -2.11
C ARG A 300 -13.88 17.06 -3.17
N PRO A 301 -13.00 16.09 -2.85
CA PRO A 301 -12.45 15.79 -1.53
C PRO A 301 -11.28 16.69 -1.15
N GLN A 302 -11.07 16.82 0.14
CA GLN A 302 -9.92 17.51 0.72
C GLN A 302 -9.24 16.56 1.71
N PRO A 303 -7.91 16.35 1.65
CA PRO A 303 -7.24 15.42 2.58
C PRO A 303 -7.56 15.71 4.05
N LYS A 304 -7.51 16.95 4.44
CA LYS A 304 -7.79 17.35 5.84
C LYS A 304 -9.17 16.94 6.33
N LEU A 305 -10.17 17.03 5.45
CA LEU A 305 -11.56 16.76 5.80
C LEU A 305 -11.96 15.30 5.58
N ASP A 306 -11.36 14.64 4.55
CA ASP A 306 -11.88 13.39 4.02
C ASP A 306 -10.97 12.17 4.22
N ARG A 307 -9.71 12.39 4.60
CA ARG A 307 -8.75 11.28 4.73
C ARG A 307 -9.15 10.20 5.73
N ASN A 308 -10.01 10.51 6.69
CA ASN A 308 -10.48 9.55 7.68
C ASN A 308 -11.81 8.87 7.33
N THR A 309 -12.30 9.07 6.12
CA THR A 309 -13.54 8.41 5.64
C THR A 309 -13.41 6.90 5.78
N GLU A 310 -14.38 6.29 6.45
CA GLU A 310 -14.36 4.86 6.81
C GLU A 310 -13.01 4.43 7.42
N HIS A 311 -12.57 5.15 8.43
CA HIS A 311 -11.31 4.92 9.15
C HIS A 311 -10.06 5.04 8.26
N GLY A 312 -10.16 5.83 7.18
CA GLY A 312 -9.07 6.04 6.24
C GLY A 312 -8.94 4.96 5.18
N MET A 313 -9.89 4.04 5.10
CA MET A 313 -9.82 2.90 4.17
C MET A 313 -10.58 3.12 2.86
N ALA A 314 -11.35 4.18 2.75
CA ALA A 314 -12.09 4.52 1.54
C ALA A 314 -11.28 5.40 0.60
N VAL A 315 -11.62 5.36 -0.68
CA VAL A 315 -11.11 6.29 -1.70
C VAL A 315 -12.17 7.34 -1.97
N CYS A 316 -11.79 8.60 -1.85
CA CYS A 316 -12.70 9.74 -2.00
C CYS A 316 -12.51 10.37 -3.37
N ILE A 317 -13.61 10.62 -4.05
CA ILE A 317 -13.63 11.11 -5.44
C ILE A 317 -14.54 12.34 -5.50
N GLY A 318 -14.21 13.29 -6.35
CA GLY A 318 -15.05 14.44 -6.60
C GLY A 318 -14.73 15.08 -7.93
N ARG A 319 -15.45 16.13 -8.26
CA ARG A 319 -15.19 16.95 -9.44
C ARG A 319 -15.29 16.20 -10.75
N LEU A 320 -16.16 15.20 -10.85
CA LEU A 320 -16.41 14.51 -12.12
C LEU A 320 -17.09 15.46 -13.09
N ARG A 321 -16.43 15.73 -14.21
CA ARG A 321 -16.98 16.56 -15.27
C ARG A 321 -16.33 16.20 -16.61
N GLU A 322 -17.06 16.50 -17.66
CA GLU A 322 -16.51 16.36 -19.03
C GLU A 322 -15.47 17.46 -19.26
N ASP A 323 -14.34 17.08 -19.85
CA ASP A 323 -13.31 18.05 -20.22
C ASP A 323 -13.60 18.70 -21.59
N THR A 324 -12.83 19.69 -21.94
CA THR A 324 -12.97 20.36 -23.22
C THR A 324 -12.25 19.60 -24.33
#